data_a3836d2b8963692fa3736bd154ebec06
#
_entry.id   a3836d2b8963692fa3736bd154ebec06
#
_cell.length_a   1.000
_cell.length_b   1.000
_cell.length_c   1.000
_cell.angle_alpha   90.00
_cell.angle_beta   90.00
_cell.angle_gamma   90.00
#
_symmetry.space_group_name_H-M   'P 1'
#
loop_
_entity.id
_entity.type
_entity.pdbx_description
1 polymer ?
#
loop_
_entity_poly.entity_id
_entity_poly.type
_entity_poly.pdbx_seq_one_letter_code
_entity_poly.pdbx_strand_id
1 'polypeptide(L)'
;FGQPVKLNVEEVYFQGAGGHLEAGQPLTYGSNWDEDTSSGDYPNNYHFYLPRLCNHCTKPACLEACPVRAIYKREQDGIVLIDDQKCKGYRFCMEACPYKRIYYNHVKLVSQKCIFCFPRIDEGVAPACARQCPGRLRFVGYLDDESGPIHKLVHQWKVALPLHEEFGTQPNVFYVPPLSPPRVTATGNVTAQRLGVAP
;
A
#
# COMPACT_ATOMS: atom_id res chain seq x y z
N PHE A 1 -15.20 -13.77 19.68
CA PHE A 1 -14.73 -12.37 19.64
C PHE A 1 -13.78 -12.21 20.79
N GLY A 2 -12.46 -12.01 20.48
CA GLY A 2 -11.42 -11.84 21.49
C GLY A 2 -11.68 -10.60 22.33
N GLN A 3 -11.17 -10.64 23.57
CA GLN A 3 -11.16 -9.50 24.48
C GLN A 3 -10.63 -8.26 23.74
N PRO A 4 -11.19 -7.07 23.95
CA PRO A 4 -10.66 -5.86 23.37
C PRO A 4 -9.22 -5.70 23.82
N VAL A 5 -8.31 -5.69 22.84
CA VAL A 5 -6.90 -5.39 23.10
C VAL A 5 -6.87 -3.98 23.66
N LYS A 6 -6.56 -3.82 24.94
CA LYS A 6 -6.17 -2.53 25.49
C LYS A 6 -4.88 -2.14 24.79
N LEU A 7 -5.00 -1.30 23.78
CA LEU A 7 -3.86 -0.59 23.24
C LEU A 7 -3.33 0.29 24.38
N ASN A 8 -2.24 -0.13 24.99
CA ASN A 8 -1.47 0.78 25.82
C ASN A 8 -0.80 1.78 24.88
N VAL A 9 -1.51 2.86 24.63
CA VAL A 9 -1.09 3.92 23.71
C VAL A 9 0.29 4.46 24.12
N GLU A 10 0.58 4.51 25.42
CA GLU A 10 1.86 4.93 25.94
C GLU A 10 2.99 3.96 25.52
N GLU A 11 2.80 2.66 25.67
CA GLU A 11 3.83 1.68 25.32
C GLU A 11 4.08 1.56 23.82
N VAL A 12 3.04 1.64 23.01
CA VAL A 12 3.14 1.49 21.55
C VAL A 12 3.69 2.73 20.88
N TYR A 13 3.30 3.91 21.32
CA TYR A 13 3.71 5.17 20.70
C TYR A 13 4.91 5.83 21.35
N PHE A 14 5.14 5.63 22.65
CA PHE A 14 6.19 6.34 23.39
C PHE A 14 7.45 5.51 23.63
N GLN A 15 7.35 4.18 23.69
CA GLN A 15 8.51 3.31 23.94
C GLN A 15 8.97 2.51 22.71
N GLY A 16 8.11 2.27 21.73
CA GLY A 16 8.39 1.37 20.61
C GLY A 16 8.79 2.04 19.29
N ALA A 17 8.51 3.30 19.10
CA ALA A 17 8.65 3.98 17.80
C ALA A 17 9.83 4.97 17.70
N GLY A 18 10.77 4.93 18.64
CA GLY A 18 11.98 5.75 18.57
C GLY A 18 11.81 7.23 18.92
N GLY A 19 10.64 7.64 19.38
CA GLY A 19 10.40 8.99 19.89
C GLY A 19 10.33 8.99 21.40
N HIS A 20 11.34 9.50 22.08
CA HIS A 20 11.24 9.84 23.48
C HIS A 20 10.42 11.12 23.61
N LEU A 21 9.12 10.96 23.93
CA LEU A 21 8.36 12.09 24.44
C LEU A 21 8.57 12.15 25.95
N GLU A 22 9.13 13.25 26.44
CA GLU A 22 9.19 13.51 27.86
C GLU A 22 7.79 13.67 28.44
N ALA A 23 7.57 13.16 29.64
CA ALA A 23 6.28 13.25 30.32
C ALA A 23 5.80 14.71 30.39
N GLY A 24 4.67 15.01 29.79
CA GLY A 24 4.07 16.35 29.76
C GLY A 24 4.15 17.09 28.43
N GLN A 25 4.80 16.52 27.42
CA GLN A 25 4.72 17.10 26.07
C GLN A 25 3.39 16.75 25.37
N PRO A 26 2.78 17.69 24.64
CA PRO A 26 1.60 17.39 23.85
C PRO A 26 1.93 16.35 22.78
N LEU A 27 1.03 15.40 22.57
CA LEU A 27 1.09 14.42 21.49
C LEU A 27 1.10 15.13 20.15
N THR A 28 2.24 15.05 19.46
CA THR A 28 2.28 15.37 18.03
C THR A 28 1.86 14.15 17.25
N TYR A 29 0.70 14.23 16.59
CA TYR A 29 0.20 13.17 15.72
C TYR A 29 0.99 13.13 14.43
N GLY A 30 1.71 12.03 14.23
CA GLY A 30 2.55 11.83 13.05
C GLY A 30 3.93 12.47 13.20
N SER A 31 4.89 11.89 12.50
CA SER A 31 6.22 12.47 12.40
C SER A 31 6.17 13.69 11.50
N ASN A 32 6.42 14.85 12.07
CA ASN A 32 6.82 16.05 11.33
C ASN A 32 5.76 16.66 10.41
N TRP A 33 4.52 16.73 10.86
CA TRP A 33 3.49 17.50 10.14
C TRP A 33 3.90 18.97 9.91
N ASP A 34 4.63 19.52 10.86
CA ASP A 34 5.10 20.90 10.83
C ASP A 34 6.29 21.09 9.88
N GLU A 35 6.96 20.01 9.53
CA GLU A 35 8.13 19.99 8.64
C GLU A 35 7.77 19.52 7.22
N ASP A 36 6.55 19.02 7.00
CA ASP A 36 6.10 18.58 5.68
C ASP A 36 5.72 19.79 4.79
N THR A 37 6.71 20.26 4.07
CA THR A 37 6.53 21.32 3.08
C THR A 37 6.11 20.81 1.71
N SER A 38 5.94 19.49 1.55
CA SER A 38 5.64 18.87 0.26
C SER A 38 4.25 19.20 -0.26
N SER A 39 3.34 19.55 0.62
CA SER A 39 1.96 19.90 0.29
C SER A 39 1.77 21.35 -0.17
N GLY A 40 2.81 22.19 -0.07
CA GLY A 40 2.76 23.62 -0.38
C GLY A 40 2.16 24.47 0.75
N ASP A 41 2.15 25.78 0.54
CA ASP A 41 1.63 26.75 1.51
C ASP A 41 0.11 26.94 1.36
N TYR A 42 -0.57 27.17 2.49
CA TYR A 42 -2.00 27.53 2.46
C TYR A 42 -2.22 28.80 1.60
N PRO A 43 -3.22 28.84 0.73
CA PRO A 43 -4.32 27.90 0.50
C PRO A 43 -4.03 26.77 -0.51
N ASN A 44 -2.81 26.64 -0.98
CA ASN A 44 -2.43 25.71 -2.03
C ASN A 44 -1.87 24.38 -1.51
N ASN A 45 -2.10 24.06 -0.24
CA ASN A 45 -1.72 22.78 0.36
C ASN A 45 -2.73 21.69 0.01
N TYR A 46 -2.22 20.45 -0.12
CA TYR A 46 -3.02 19.30 -0.47
C TYR A 46 -2.46 18.01 0.13
N HIS A 47 -3.30 17.29 0.87
CA HIS A 47 -2.95 16.02 1.50
C HIS A 47 -3.91 14.91 1.09
N PHE A 48 -3.39 13.71 0.93
CA PHE A 48 -4.20 12.52 0.74
C PHE A 48 -3.51 11.29 1.33
N TYR A 49 -4.30 10.27 1.63
CA TYR A 49 -3.80 9.02 2.17
C TYR A 49 -3.54 8.00 1.06
N LEU A 50 -2.32 7.49 1.00
CA LEU A 50 -1.92 6.45 0.07
C LEU A 50 -1.74 5.12 0.82
N PRO A 51 -2.71 4.18 0.73
CA PRO A 51 -2.58 2.88 1.38
C PRO A 51 -1.56 2.03 0.62
N ARG A 52 -0.39 1.82 1.21
CA ARG A 52 0.71 1.07 0.60
C ARG A 52 0.67 -0.39 1.04
N LEU A 53 0.24 -1.30 0.16
CA LEU A 53 0.26 -2.75 0.39
C LEU A 53 1.31 -3.46 -0.47
N CYS A 54 1.39 -4.80 -0.33
CA CYS A 54 2.16 -5.61 -1.28
C CYS A 54 1.49 -5.56 -2.66
N ASN A 55 2.28 -5.26 -3.67
CA ASN A 55 1.79 -5.08 -5.03
C ASN A 55 1.56 -6.40 -5.79
N HIS A 56 1.90 -7.55 -5.21
CA HIS A 56 1.81 -8.86 -5.89
C HIS A 56 2.31 -8.81 -7.34
N CYS A 57 3.48 -8.22 -7.52
CA CYS A 57 4.08 -7.87 -8.80
C CYS A 57 4.06 -9.02 -9.81
N THR A 58 3.95 -8.68 -11.09
CA THR A 58 4.07 -9.67 -12.18
C THR A 58 5.49 -10.20 -12.28
N LYS A 59 6.50 -9.33 -12.05
CA LYS A 59 7.91 -9.67 -11.94
C LYS A 59 8.40 -9.39 -10.51
N PRO A 60 8.16 -10.30 -9.55
CA PRO A 60 8.43 -10.01 -8.15
C PRO A 60 9.92 -10.17 -7.82
N ALA A 61 10.63 -9.06 -7.62
CA ALA A 61 12.04 -9.07 -7.22
C ALA A 61 12.30 -9.87 -5.93
N CYS A 62 11.32 -9.94 -5.04
CA CYS A 62 11.41 -10.75 -3.82
C CYS A 62 11.45 -12.25 -4.08
N LEU A 63 10.84 -12.73 -5.16
CA LEU A 63 10.87 -14.13 -5.59
C LEU A 63 12.26 -14.48 -6.12
N GLU A 64 12.80 -13.62 -6.99
CA GLU A 64 14.14 -13.82 -7.57
C GLU A 64 15.24 -13.82 -6.50
N ALA A 65 15.09 -13.01 -5.47
CA ALA A 65 16.07 -12.89 -4.39
C ALA A 65 15.99 -14.03 -3.36
N CYS A 66 15.03 -14.94 -3.45
CA CYS A 66 14.87 -15.99 -2.45
C CYS A 66 15.76 -17.21 -2.75
N PRO A 67 16.84 -17.48 -1.99
CA PRO A 67 17.78 -18.56 -2.30
C PRO A 67 17.17 -19.95 -2.13
N VAL A 68 16.16 -20.09 -1.28
CA VAL A 68 15.45 -21.35 -1.02
C VAL A 68 14.16 -21.48 -1.80
N ARG A 69 13.87 -20.53 -2.71
CA ARG A 69 12.65 -20.54 -3.52
C ARG A 69 11.36 -20.73 -2.70
N ALA A 70 11.32 -20.14 -1.50
CA ALA A 70 10.14 -20.18 -0.65
C ALA A 70 9.04 -19.20 -1.13
N ILE A 71 9.37 -18.26 -2.01
CA ILE A 71 8.41 -17.34 -2.59
C ILE A 71 7.98 -17.88 -3.95
N TYR A 72 6.67 -17.89 -4.17
CA TYR A 72 6.09 -18.39 -5.42
C TYR A 72 4.89 -17.56 -5.84
N LYS A 73 4.54 -17.66 -7.11
CA LYS A 73 3.36 -17.02 -7.69
C LYS A 73 2.32 -18.07 -8.01
N ARG A 74 1.08 -17.86 -7.59
CA ARG A 74 -0.05 -18.74 -7.93
C ARG A 74 -0.35 -18.60 -9.43
N GLU A 75 -0.56 -19.70 -10.11
CA GLU A 75 -0.83 -19.70 -11.54
C GLU A 75 -2.23 -19.18 -11.87
N GLN A 76 -3.23 -19.47 -11.03
CA GLN A 76 -4.62 -19.14 -11.28
C GLN A 76 -4.96 -17.64 -11.15
N ASP A 77 -4.24 -16.90 -10.33
CA ASP A 77 -4.59 -15.51 -10.02
C ASP A 77 -3.38 -14.57 -9.88
N GLY A 78 -2.18 -15.13 -10.04
CA GLY A 78 -0.96 -14.34 -9.96
C GLY A 78 -0.60 -13.83 -8.56
N ILE A 79 -1.27 -14.27 -7.51
CA ILE A 79 -0.95 -13.88 -6.14
C ILE A 79 0.42 -14.43 -5.74
N VAL A 80 1.30 -13.55 -5.27
CA VAL A 80 2.63 -13.92 -4.79
C VAL A 80 2.56 -14.28 -3.32
N LEU A 81 3.01 -15.48 -2.95
CA LEU A 81 2.96 -16.02 -1.60
C LEU A 81 4.34 -16.43 -1.10
N ILE A 82 4.45 -16.62 0.22
CA ILE A 82 5.63 -17.20 0.88
C ILE A 82 5.20 -18.51 1.52
N ASP A 83 5.93 -19.57 1.24
CA ASP A 83 5.78 -20.86 1.89
C ASP A 83 6.55 -20.82 3.23
N ASP A 84 5.81 -20.78 4.34
CA ASP A 84 6.39 -20.71 5.69
C ASP A 84 7.27 -21.93 6.01
N GLN A 85 7.00 -23.11 5.42
CA GLN A 85 7.80 -24.34 5.69
C GLN A 85 9.15 -24.30 4.98
N LYS A 86 9.21 -23.70 3.78
CA LYS A 86 10.44 -23.54 3.02
C LYS A 86 11.24 -22.33 3.46
N CYS A 87 10.60 -21.32 4.03
CA CYS A 87 11.27 -20.09 4.42
C CYS A 87 12.26 -20.34 5.56
N LYS A 88 13.52 -19.94 5.34
CA LYS A 88 14.60 -20.03 6.33
C LYS A 88 14.95 -18.70 6.98
N GLY A 89 14.14 -17.67 6.74
CA GLY A 89 14.32 -16.37 7.38
C GLY A 89 15.56 -15.58 6.94
N TYR A 90 16.12 -15.83 5.75
CA TYR A 90 17.31 -15.13 5.26
C TYR A 90 17.11 -13.65 4.98
N ARG A 91 15.87 -13.18 4.85
CA ARG A 91 15.46 -11.78 4.70
C ARG A 91 15.89 -11.09 3.40
N PHE A 92 16.59 -11.74 2.47
CA PHE A 92 16.96 -11.14 1.17
C PHE A 92 15.74 -10.60 0.41
N CYS A 93 14.58 -11.23 0.57
CA CYS A 93 13.34 -10.75 -0.03
C CYS A 93 12.88 -9.38 0.53
N MET A 94 13.23 -9.06 1.78
CA MET A 94 12.91 -7.76 2.39
C MET A 94 13.77 -6.66 1.76
N GLU A 95 15.06 -6.96 1.54
CA GLU A 95 15.99 -6.02 0.90
C GLU A 95 15.65 -5.83 -0.59
N ALA A 96 15.36 -6.92 -1.30
CA ALA A 96 15.03 -6.89 -2.71
C ALA A 96 13.68 -6.23 -3.03
N CYS A 97 12.75 -6.16 -2.07
CA CYS A 97 11.46 -5.53 -2.31
C CYS A 97 11.59 -4.01 -2.35
N PRO A 98 11.45 -3.34 -3.51
CA PRO A 98 11.61 -1.89 -3.59
C PRO A 98 10.50 -1.14 -2.83
N TYR A 99 9.35 -1.78 -2.66
CA TYR A 99 8.21 -1.23 -1.92
C TYR A 99 8.29 -1.46 -0.42
N LYS A 100 9.25 -2.29 0.07
CA LYS A 100 9.44 -2.64 1.48
C LYS A 100 8.15 -3.18 2.13
N ARG A 101 7.50 -4.14 1.47
CA ARG A 101 6.21 -4.74 1.90
C ARG A 101 6.34 -6.18 2.40
N ILE A 102 7.53 -6.57 2.83
CA ILE A 102 7.82 -7.86 3.45
C ILE A 102 8.34 -7.58 4.86
N TYR A 103 7.83 -8.33 5.82
CA TYR A 103 8.13 -8.17 7.24
C TYR A 103 8.69 -9.47 7.79
N TYR A 104 9.53 -9.40 8.80
CA TYR A 104 10.07 -10.56 9.47
C TYR A 104 9.26 -10.87 10.73
N ASN A 105 8.79 -12.12 10.85
CA ASN A 105 8.13 -12.62 12.04
C ASN A 105 9.17 -13.23 12.98
N HIS A 106 9.48 -12.55 14.07
CA HIS A 106 10.49 -12.99 15.05
C HIS A 106 10.06 -14.23 15.87
N VAL A 107 8.77 -14.54 15.92
CA VAL A 107 8.26 -15.72 16.63
C VAL A 107 8.37 -16.95 15.76
N LYS A 108 7.94 -16.85 14.49
CA LYS A 108 8.01 -17.96 13.54
C LYS A 108 9.36 -18.08 12.84
N LEU A 109 10.22 -17.07 12.93
CA LEU A 109 11.51 -16.95 12.25
C LEU A 109 11.40 -17.03 10.72
N VAL A 110 10.31 -16.53 10.16
CA VAL A 110 10.05 -16.49 8.71
C VAL A 110 9.68 -15.08 8.25
N SER A 111 9.87 -14.83 6.95
CA SER A 111 9.38 -13.60 6.33
C SER A 111 7.90 -13.73 5.99
N GLN A 112 7.14 -12.68 6.21
CA GLN A 112 5.69 -12.64 5.93
C GLN A 112 5.33 -11.36 5.15
N LYS A 113 4.23 -11.43 4.41
CA LYS A 113 3.70 -10.30 3.65
C LYS A 113 2.19 -10.45 3.46
N CYS A 114 1.56 -9.46 2.85
CA CYS A 114 0.18 -9.56 2.41
C CYS A 114 -0.03 -10.82 1.56
N ILE A 115 -1.03 -11.63 1.90
CA ILE A 115 -1.41 -12.86 1.18
C ILE A 115 -2.55 -12.61 0.18
N PHE A 116 -2.96 -11.36 0.00
CA PHE A 116 -4.12 -10.94 -0.80
C PHE A 116 -5.43 -11.63 -0.35
N CYS A 117 -5.48 -12.09 0.89
CA CYS A 117 -6.60 -12.87 1.45
C CYS A 117 -7.02 -14.07 0.56
N PHE A 118 -6.05 -14.77 -0.06
CA PHE A 118 -6.34 -15.83 -1.02
C PHE A 118 -7.34 -16.89 -0.52
N PRO A 119 -7.37 -17.29 0.77
CA PRO A 119 -8.39 -18.24 1.22
C PRO A 119 -9.82 -17.71 1.05
N ARG A 120 -10.00 -16.39 1.17
CA ARG A 120 -11.30 -15.76 0.94
C ARG A 120 -11.64 -15.67 -0.55
N ILE A 121 -10.62 -15.43 -1.37
CA ILE A 121 -10.79 -15.38 -2.84
C ILE A 121 -11.17 -16.75 -3.37
N ASP A 122 -10.56 -17.79 -2.88
CA ASP A 122 -10.89 -19.17 -3.22
C ASP A 122 -12.35 -19.54 -2.87
N GLU A 123 -12.93 -18.86 -1.88
CA GLU A 123 -14.34 -18.97 -1.50
C GLU A 123 -15.25 -17.96 -2.25
N GLY A 124 -14.72 -17.20 -3.21
CA GLY A 124 -15.47 -16.16 -3.93
C GLY A 124 -15.74 -14.90 -3.11
N VAL A 125 -15.02 -14.69 -2.01
CA VAL A 125 -15.19 -13.55 -1.11
C VAL A 125 -14.06 -12.54 -1.31
N ALA A 126 -14.40 -11.27 -1.46
CA ALA A 126 -13.41 -10.20 -1.60
C ALA A 126 -12.42 -10.12 -0.41
N PRO A 127 -11.18 -9.67 -0.64
CA PRO A 127 -10.21 -9.43 0.41
C PRO A 127 -10.76 -8.54 1.52
N ALA A 128 -10.36 -8.80 2.76
CA ALA A 128 -10.87 -8.08 3.93
C ALA A 128 -10.67 -6.57 3.83
N CYS A 129 -9.52 -6.13 3.31
CA CYS A 129 -9.22 -4.69 3.15
C CYS A 129 -10.12 -3.98 2.14
N ALA A 130 -10.65 -4.69 1.14
CA ALA A 130 -11.62 -4.14 0.20
C ALA A 130 -13.04 -4.16 0.79
N ARG A 131 -13.43 -5.30 1.39
CA ARG A 131 -14.78 -5.48 1.93
C ARG A 131 -15.07 -4.59 3.13
N GLN A 132 -14.07 -4.34 3.99
CA GLN A 132 -14.20 -3.54 5.21
C GLN A 132 -13.88 -2.05 5.00
N CYS A 133 -13.60 -1.64 3.78
CA CYS A 133 -13.31 -0.23 3.50
C CYS A 133 -14.59 0.60 3.64
N PRO A 134 -14.72 1.49 4.64
CA PRO A 134 -15.96 2.25 4.87
C PRO A 134 -16.25 3.21 3.70
N GLY A 135 -15.22 3.78 3.08
CA GLY A 135 -15.36 4.66 1.92
C GLY A 135 -15.52 3.92 0.59
N ARG A 136 -15.50 2.58 0.59
CA ARG A 136 -15.54 1.75 -0.64
C ARG A 136 -14.54 2.18 -1.70
N LEU A 137 -13.34 2.58 -1.27
CA LEU A 137 -12.28 3.12 -2.12
C LEU A 137 -11.34 2.03 -2.68
N ARG A 138 -11.55 0.76 -2.29
CA ARG A 138 -10.71 -0.36 -2.71
C ARG A 138 -11.51 -1.34 -3.55
N PHE A 139 -11.07 -1.50 -4.78
CA PHE A 139 -11.65 -2.40 -5.74
C PHE A 139 -10.72 -3.59 -5.97
N VAL A 140 -11.28 -4.73 -6.29
CA VAL A 140 -10.56 -5.96 -6.59
C VAL A 140 -11.21 -6.61 -7.80
N GLY A 141 -10.40 -7.16 -8.70
CA GLY A 141 -10.87 -7.85 -9.89
C GLY A 141 -9.70 -8.37 -10.70
N TYR A 142 -9.99 -9.04 -11.78
CA TYR A 142 -9.01 -9.53 -12.74
C TYR A 142 -8.65 -8.42 -13.74
N LEU A 143 -7.36 -8.33 -14.08
CA LEU A 143 -6.89 -7.33 -15.06
C LEU A 143 -7.26 -7.70 -16.49
N ASP A 144 -7.46 -8.97 -16.77
CA ASP A 144 -7.82 -9.54 -18.06
C ASP A 144 -9.32 -9.63 -18.30
N ASP A 145 -10.15 -9.38 -17.28
CA ASP A 145 -11.62 -9.31 -17.45
C ASP A 145 -12.03 -7.96 -18.04
N GLU A 146 -12.19 -7.91 -19.38
CA GLU A 146 -12.56 -6.70 -20.12
C GLU A 146 -13.91 -6.10 -19.67
N SER A 147 -14.81 -6.91 -19.14
CA SER A 147 -16.10 -6.45 -18.62
C SER A 147 -15.98 -5.83 -17.23
N GLY A 148 -14.92 -6.17 -16.52
CA GLY A 148 -14.69 -5.81 -15.13
C GLY A 148 -14.33 -4.33 -14.93
N PRO A 149 -14.66 -3.77 -13.75
CA PRO A 149 -14.34 -2.38 -13.44
C PRO A 149 -12.84 -2.12 -13.37
N ILE A 150 -12.04 -3.12 -12.97
CA ILE A 150 -10.59 -2.96 -12.84
C ILE A 150 -9.94 -2.80 -14.21
N HIS A 151 -10.30 -3.66 -15.18
CA HIS A 151 -9.82 -3.54 -16.55
C HIS A 151 -10.15 -2.16 -17.14
N LYS A 152 -11.36 -1.67 -16.91
CA LYS A 152 -11.78 -0.33 -17.38
C LYS A 152 -10.91 0.78 -16.80
N LEU A 153 -10.66 0.76 -15.50
CA LEU A 153 -9.85 1.78 -14.82
C LEU A 153 -8.39 1.77 -15.29
N VAL A 154 -7.82 0.58 -15.52
CA VAL A 154 -6.39 0.41 -15.84
C VAL A 154 -6.14 0.51 -17.35
N HIS A 155 -6.91 -0.19 -18.17
CA HIS A 155 -6.63 -0.35 -19.59
C HIS A 155 -7.46 0.55 -20.51
N GLN A 156 -8.73 0.78 -20.19
CA GLN A 156 -9.60 1.60 -21.05
C GLN A 156 -9.46 3.09 -20.70
N TRP A 157 -9.73 3.45 -19.44
CA TRP A 157 -9.70 4.84 -19.02
C TRP A 157 -8.32 5.32 -18.63
N LYS A 158 -7.41 4.41 -18.31
CA LYS A 158 -6.01 4.67 -17.94
C LYS A 158 -5.86 5.71 -16.82
N VAL A 159 -6.82 5.72 -15.90
CA VAL A 159 -6.83 6.63 -14.75
C VAL A 159 -6.19 6.03 -13.51
N ALA A 160 -6.01 4.71 -13.49
CA ALA A 160 -5.37 3.99 -12.39
C ALA A 160 -3.91 3.72 -12.74
N LEU A 161 -3.00 4.27 -11.95
CA LEU A 161 -1.56 4.25 -12.17
C LEU A 161 -0.84 3.33 -11.17
N PRO A 162 0.19 2.59 -11.60
CA PRO A 162 1.01 1.83 -10.69
C PRO A 162 1.92 2.76 -9.88
N LEU A 163 2.31 2.31 -8.68
CA LEU A 163 3.28 3.02 -7.87
C LEU A 163 4.69 2.61 -8.27
N HIS A 164 5.55 3.58 -8.63
CA HIS A 164 6.96 3.35 -8.97
C HIS A 164 7.15 2.34 -10.11
N GLU A 165 6.61 2.66 -11.27
CA GLU A 165 6.76 1.84 -12.48
C GLU A 165 8.21 1.67 -12.89
N GLU A 166 9.06 2.66 -12.59
CA GLU A 166 10.51 2.69 -12.85
C GLU A 166 11.28 1.51 -12.24
N PHE A 167 10.73 0.86 -11.22
CA PHE A 167 11.37 -0.33 -10.64
C PHE A 167 11.25 -1.59 -11.49
N GLY A 168 10.49 -1.56 -12.58
CA GLY A 168 10.36 -2.66 -13.54
C GLY A 168 9.69 -3.93 -13.00
N THR A 169 9.13 -3.90 -11.80
CA THR A 169 8.52 -5.07 -11.15
C THR A 169 7.10 -5.38 -11.64
N GLN A 170 6.53 -4.50 -12.43
CA GLN A 170 5.14 -4.60 -12.93
C GLN A 170 4.14 -4.84 -11.78
N PRO A 171 3.86 -3.82 -10.95
CA PRO A 171 2.94 -3.95 -9.82
C PRO A 171 1.49 -4.18 -10.28
N ASN A 172 0.75 -4.99 -9.53
CA ASN A 172 -0.67 -5.28 -9.74
C ASN A 172 -1.58 -4.55 -8.74
N VAL A 173 -1.08 -3.52 -8.11
CA VAL A 173 -1.87 -2.56 -7.32
C VAL A 173 -1.75 -1.20 -7.98
N PHE A 174 -2.90 -0.65 -8.31
CA PHE A 174 -3.03 0.62 -9.02
C PHE A 174 -3.74 1.62 -8.14
N TYR A 175 -3.46 2.89 -8.36
CA TYR A 175 -4.03 4.00 -7.62
C TYR A 175 -4.67 4.98 -8.59
N VAL A 176 -5.91 5.33 -8.34
CA VAL A 176 -6.54 6.47 -8.99
C VAL A 176 -6.17 7.71 -8.19
N PRO A 177 -5.31 8.59 -8.72
CA PRO A 177 -4.90 9.78 -7.99
C PRO A 177 -6.10 10.68 -7.76
N PRO A 178 -6.17 11.33 -6.60
CA PRO A 178 -7.21 12.32 -6.34
C PRO A 178 -7.01 13.52 -7.27
N LEU A 179 -8.10 14.18 -7.62
CA LEU A 179 -8.03 15.45 -8.31
C LEU A 179 -7.45 16.49 -7.34
N SER A 180 -6.36 17.13 -7.72
CA SER A 180 -5.85 18.26 -6.95
C SER A 180 -6.90 19.37 -6.92
N PRO A 181 -7.16 20.01 -5.77
CA PRO A 181 -7.98 21.18 -5.75
C PRO A 181 -7.37 22.26 -6.66
N PRO A 182 -8.18 23.10 -7.29
CA PRO A 182 -7.68 24.19 -8.11
C PRO A 182 -6.80 25.12 -7.27
N ARG A 183 -5.63 25.47 -7.79
CA ARG A 183 -4.73 26.41 -7.11
C ARG A 183 -5.35 27.81 -7.07
N VAL A 184 -5.33 28.41 -5.91
CA VAL A 184 -5.72 29.81 -5.74
C VAL A 184 -4.48 30.69 -5.98
N THR A 185 -4.55 31.60 -6.94
CA THR A 185 -3.50 32.58 -7.16
C THR A 185 -3.55 33.66 -6.10
N ALA A 186 -2.46 34.38 -5.91
CA ALA A 186 -2.41 35.54 -4.98
C ALA A 186 -3.46 36.63 -5.26
N THR A 187 -4.03 36.62 -6.46
CA THR A 187 -5.11 37.53 -6.89
C THR A 187 -6.51 36.99 -6.68
N GLY A 188 -6.63 35.82 -6.02
CA GLY A 188 -7.92 35.15 -5.77
C GLY A 188 -8.53 34.46 -7.00
N ASN A 189 -7.86 34.46 -8.15
CA ASN A 189 -8.33 33.73 -9.32
C ASN A 189 -8.03 32.23 -9.19
N VAL A 190 -9.03 31.40 -9.48
CA VAL A 190 -8.92 29.95 -9.47
C VAL A 190 -8.37 29.46 -10.81
N THR A 191 -7.13 29.00 -10.85
CA THR A 191 -6.60 28.32 -12.02
C THR A 191 -6.91 26.84 -11.94
N ALA A 192 -7.80 26.38 -12.81
CA ALA A 192 -8.05 24.96 -13.02
C ALA A 192 -6.86 24.36 -13.80
N GLN A 193 -5.81 23.93 -13.10
CA GLN A 193 -4.87 23.01 -13.71
C GLN A 193 -5.50 21.61 -13.67
N ARG A 194 -6.15 21.21 -14.75
CA ARG A 194 -6.39 19.79 -15.02
C ARG A 194 -5.03 19.15 -15.21
N LEU A 195 -4.60 18.33 -14.26
CA LEU A 195 -3.57 17.34 -14.53
C LEU A 195 -4.04 16.55 -15.75
N GLY A 196 -3.26 16.65 -16.84
CA GLY A 196 -3.67 16.18 -18.15
C GLY A 196 -3.98 14.69 -18.17
N VAL A 197 -5.22 14.40 -17.90
CA VAL A 197 -5.87 13.20 -18.39
C VAL A 197 -6.55 13.66 -19.68
N ALA A 198 -5.90 13.36 -20.80
CA ALA A 198 -6.54 13.53 -22.10
C ALA A 198 -7.87 12.76 -22.12
N PRO A 199 -8.91 13.28 -22.78
CA PRO A 199 -10.21 12.64 -22.87
C PRO A 199 -10.14 11.28 -23.53
#